data_74a97041dfc9ff80b8850867751e0f54
#
_entry.id   74a97041dfc9ff80b8850867751e0f54
#
_cell.length_a   1.000
_cell.length_b   1.000
_cell.length_c   1.000
_cell.angle_alpha   90.00
_cell.angle_beta   90.00
_cell.angle_gamma   90.00
#
_symmetry.space_group_name_H-M   'P 1'
#
loop_
_entity.id
_entity.type
_entity.pdbx_description
1 polymer ?
#
loop_
_entity_poly.entity_id
_entity_poly.type
_entity_poly.pdbx_seq_one_letter_code
_entity_poly.pdbx_strand_id
1 'polypeptide(L)' 'NFRGGSARLVTVILYLNQAWQPQDGGELRFYVNDQFIDIAPEAGKLVLFLSEDFEHEVLPTEQERLSLTGWLRRRS' A
#
# COMPACT_ATOMS: atom_id res chain seq x y z
N ASN A 1 1.97 -8.32 -19.90
CA ASN A 1 2.05 -7.99 -20.03
C ASN A 1 2.21 -7.37 -20.04
N PHE A 2 2.27 -7.34 -20.13
CA PHE A 2 2.39 -6.68 -20.16
C PHE A 2 2.33 -6.45 -20.80
N ARG A 3 2.01 -6.63 -20.94
CA ARG A 3 2.06 -6.40 -21.33
C ARG A 3 2.50 -5.59 -21.94
N GLY A 4 2.61 -6.03 -22.35
CA GLY A 4 2.86 -5.18 -23.30
C GLY A 4 3.18 -3.87 -22.95
N GLY A 5 3.78 -3.69 -22.51
CA GLY A 5 4.49 -2.71 -22.17
C GLY A 5 4.10 -1.42 -22.03
N SER A 6 3.13 -1.23 -22.12
CA SER A 6 2.91 0.07 -22.13
C SER A 6 2.92 0.74 -20.86
N ALA A 7 1.96 0.81 -20.15
CA ALA A 7 1.88 1.66 -18.99
C ALA A 7 1.98 0.85 -17.72
N ARG A 8 2.71 1.35 -16.78
CA ARG A 8 2.78 0.76 -15.46
C ARG A 8 2.04 1.63 -14.48
N LEU A 9 1.31 0.99 -13.59
CA LEU A 9 0.50 1.69 -12.59
C LEU A 9 1.22 1.70 -11.27
N VAL A 10 1.47 2.90 -10.77
CA VAL A 10 2.09 3.08 -9.44
C VAL A 10 1.00 3.45 -8.47
N THR A 11 0.86 2.67 -7.40
CA THR A 11 -0.04 3.00 -6.31
C THR A 11 0.67 3.91 -5.33
N VAL A 12 0.00 4.98 -4.94
CA VAL A 12 0.50 5.96 -3.99
C VAL A 12 -0.48 6.02 -2.83
N ILE A 13 0.01 5.81 -1.63
CA ILE A 13 -0.83 5.88 -0.44
C ILE A 13 -0.18 6.81 0.58
N LEU A 14 -0.93 7.82 1.00
CA LEU A 14 -0.52 8.70 2.08
C LEU A 14 -1.41 8.44 3.27
N TYR A 15 -0.83 8.04 4.38
CA TYR A 15 -1.60 7.72 5.58
C TYR A 15 -1.82 8.95 6.45
N LEU A 16 -3.00 9.01 7.07
CA LEU A 16 -3.44 10.18 7.82
C LEU A 16 -3.82 9.84 9.27
N ASN A 17 -3.52 8.63 9.73
CA ASN A 17 -3.97 8.15 11.05
C ASN A 17 -2.99 8.52 12.13
N GLN A 18 -3.34 9.45 12.99
CA GLN A 18 -2.50 9.84 14.09
C GLN A 18 -2.66 8.85 15.25
N ALA A 19 -1.58 8.68 16.02
CA ALA A 19 -1.57 7.84 17.21
C ALA A 19 -2.00 6.39 16.93
N TRP A 20 -1.69 5.88 15.74
CA TRP A 20 -2.01 4.49 15.40
C TRP A 20 -1.13 3.56 16.22
N GLN A 21 -1.76 2.55 16.84
CA GLN A 21 -1.07 1.61 17.72
C GLN A 21 -0.98 0.25 17.06
N PRO A 22 0.01 -0.57 17.43
CA PRO A 22 0.15 -1.91 16.83
C PRO A 22 -1.11 -2.77 16.96
N GLN A 23 -1.81 -2.64 18.06
CA GLN A 23 -3.02 -3.43 18.27
C GLN A 23 -4.18 -2.99 17.40
N ASP A 24 -4.08 -1.84 16.75
CA ASP A 24 -5.16 -1.37 15.89
C ASP A 24 -5.25 -2.14 14.58
N GLY A 25 -4.18 -2.81 14.17
CA GLY A 25 -4.20 -3.57 12.93
C GLY A 25 -4.14 -2.67 11.71
N GLY A 26 -4.75 -3.12 10.62
CA GLY A 26 -4.89 -2.30 9.43
C GLY A 26 -3.63 -2.12 8.61
N GLU A 27 -2.58 -2.87 8.91
CA GLU A 27 -1.33 -2.76 8.17
C GLU A 27 -1.52 -3.13 6.70
N LEU A 28 -0.71 -2.52 5.85
CA LEU A 28 -0.57 -2.94 4.47
C LEU A 28 0.50 -4.02 4.42
N ARG A 29 0.11 -5.21 4.02
CA ARG A 29 1.03 -6.36 4.01
C ARG A 29 1.43 -6.67 2.59
N PHE A 30 2.73 -6.72 2.35
CA PHE A 30 3.31 -7.15 1.09
C PHE A 30 3.89 -8.54 1.25
N TYR A 31 3.69 -9.39 0.25
CA TYR A 31 4.23 -10.74 0.22
C TYR A 31 5.38 -10.80 -0.77
N VAL A 32 6.56 -11.20 -0.30
CA VAL A 32 7.77 -11.25 -1.12
C VAL A 32 8.54 -12.51 -0.75
N ASN A 33 8.72 -13.43 -1.70
CA ASN A 33 9.59 -14.61 -1.52
C ASN A 33 9.25 -15.40 -0.27
N ASP A 34 7.98 -15.74 -0.08
CA ASP A 34 7.50 -16.52 1.05
C ASP A 34 7.62 -15.83 2.39
N GLN A 35 7.86 -14.53 2.36
CA GLN A 35 7.88 -13.70 3.56
C GLN A 35 6.88 -12.58 3.40
N PHE A 36 6.68 -11.83 4.48
CA PHE A 36 5.82 -10.66 4.36
C PHE A 36 6.45 -9.47 5.09
N ILE A 37 6.04 -8.28 4.64
CA ILE A 37 6.45 -7.01 5.23
C ILE A 37 5.17 -6.24 5.52
N ASP A 38 5.03 -5.76 6.76
CA ASP A 38 3.87 -5.00 7.18
C ASP A 38 4.23 -3.53 7.35
N ILE A 39 3.36 -2.66 6.85
CA ILE A 39 3.51 -1.22 6.98
C ILE A 39 2.30 -0.68 7.73
N ALA A 40 2.56 -0.11 8.91
CA ALA A 40 1.49 0.48 9.72
C ALA A 40 0.98 1.75 9.07
N PRO A 41 -0.33 2.02 9.13
CA PRO A 41 -0.91 3.18 8.45
C PRO A 41 -0.78 4.47 9.27
N GLU A 42 0.42 4.80 9.67
CA GLU A 42 0.69 5.96 10.50
C GLU A 42 0.75 7.24 9.69
N ALA A 43 0.27 8.32 10.28
CA ALA A 43 0.20 9.62 9.62
C ALA A 43 1.57 10.09 9.13
N GLY A 44 1.60 10.65 7.95
CA GLY A 44 2.82 11.14 7.34
C GLY A 44 3.61 10.10 6.57
N LYS A 45 3.21 8.85 6.64
CA LYS A 45 3.90 7.79 5.90
C LYS A 45 3.38 7.75 4.47
N LEU A 46 4.30 7.76 3.52
CA LEU A 46 3.99 7.71 2.09
C LEU A 46 4.50 6.40 1.53
N VAL A 47 3.62 5.66 0.89
CA VAL A 47 3.97 4.36 0.31
C VAL A 47 3.75 4.42 -1.19
N LEU A 48 4.76 3.98 -1.94
CA LEU A 48 4.71 3.92 -3.41
C LEU A 48 5.13 2.53 -3.84
N PHE A 49 4.36 1.93 -4.72
CA PHE A 49 4.75 0.62 -5.25
C PHE A 49 4.08 0.37 -6.59
N LEU A 50 4.72 -0.50 -7.39
CA LEU A 50 4.13 -0.93 -8.65
C LEU A 50 3.06 -1.95 -8.34
N SER A 51 1.84 -1.62 -8.68
CA SER A 51 0.67 -2.39 -8.24
C SER A 51 0.70 -3.83 -8.71
N GLU A 52 1.23 -4.07 -9.89
CA GLU A 52 1.21 -5.39 -10.49
C GLU A 52 2.40 -6.26 -10.08
N ASP A 53 3.42 -5.67 -9.45
CA ASP A 53 4.63 -6.41 -9.11
C ASP A 53 4.60 -7.00 -7.71
N PHE A 54 3.66 -6.59 -6.87
CA PHE A 54 3.64 -7.00 -5.48
C PHE A 54 2.26 -7.48 -5.07
N GLU A 55 2.22 -8.69 -4.54
CA GLU A 55 1.03 -9.19 -3.90
C GLU A 55 0.89 -8.51 -2.53
N HIS A 56 -0.29 -8.00 -2.24
CA HIS A 56 -0.49 -7.22 -1.03
C HIS A 56 -1.93 -7.30 -0.56
N GLU A 57 -2.14 -6.99 0.72
CA GLU A 57 -3.48 -6.91 1.28
C GLU A 57 -3.48 -5.94 2.45
N VAL A 58 -4.66 -5.46 2.81
CA VAL A 58 -4.85 -4.64 4.00
C VAL A 58 -5.41 -5.54 5.10
N LEU A 59 -4.72 -5.57 6.24
CA LEU A 59 -5.14 -6.40 7.34
C LEU A 59 -6.35 -5.80 8.06
N PRO A 60 -7.14 -6.64 8.74
CA PRO A 60 -8.34 -6.14 9.40
C PRO A 60 -8.04 -5.12 10.50
N THR A 61 -8.96 -4.20 10.69
CA THR A 61 -8.91 -3.25 11.80
C THR A 61 -10.33 -2.89 12.17
N GLU A 62 -10.55 -2.59 13.44
CA GLU A 62 -11.82 -2.08 13.92
C GLU A 62 -11.79 -0.56 14.09
N GLN A 63 -10.63 0.06 13.84
CA GLN A 63 -10.50 1.49 13.92
C GLN A 63 -10.75 2.13 12.56
N GLU A 64 -11.16 3.38 12.57
CA GLU A 64 -11.26 4.13 11.33
C GLU A 64 -9.87 4.32 10.75
N ARG A 65 -9.72 3.94 9.49
CA ARG A 65 -8.42 3.97 8.82
C ARG A 65 -8.48 4.95 7.67
N LEU A 66 -7.78 6.06 7.82
CA LEU A 66 -7.82 7.16 6.86
C LEU A 66 -6.58 7.15 5.99
N SER A 67 -6.77 7.31 4.70
CA SER A 67 -5.66 7.43 3.76
C SER A 67 -6.12 8.16 2.52
N LEU A 68 -5.15 8.75 1.83
CA LEU A 68 -5.34 9.25 0.48
C LEU A 68 -4.65 8.29 -0.45
N THR A 69 -5.39 7.75 -1.41
CA THR A 69 -4.85 6.77 -2.34
C THR A 69 -5.03 7.30 -3.74
N GLY A 70 -3.96 7.18 -4.52
CA GLY A 70 -4.00 7.57 -5.92
C GLY A 70 -3.15 6.64 -6.76
N TRP A 71 -3.23 6.83 -8.04
CA TRP A 71 -2.48 6.00 -8.97
C TRP A 71 -1.83 6.91 -10.00
N LEU A 72 -0.57 6.61 -10.28
CA LEU A 72 0.19 7.27 -11.32
C LEU A 72 0.44 6.26 -12.42
N ARG A 73 0.17 6.67 -13.64
CA ARG A 73 0.38 5.79 -14.77
C ARG A 73 1.51 6.36 -15.61
N ARG A 74 2.52 5.54 -15.82
CA ARG A 74 3.62 5.92 -16.67
C ARG A 74 3.25 5.64 -18.11
N ARG A 75 3.48 6.62 -18.98
CA ARG A 75 3.37 6.43 -20.41
C ARG A 75 4.73 6.11 -20.97
N SER A 76 4.75 5.15 -21.83
CA SER A 76 5.98 4.83 -22.53
C SER A 76 5.93 5.32 -23.96
#